data_bae4adf17d190b306f6e54d349badf67
#
_entry.id   bae4adf17d190b306f6e54d349badf67
#
_cell.length_a   1.000
_cell.length_b   1.000
_cell.length_c   1.000
_cell.angle_alpha   90.00
_cell.angle_beta   90.00
_cell.angle_gamma   90.00
#
_symmetry.space_group_name_H-M   'P 1'
#
loop_
_entity.id
_entity.type
_entity.pdbx_description
1 polymer ?
#
loop_
_entity_poly.entity_id
_entity_poly.type
_entity_poly.pdbx_seq_one_letter_code
_entity_poly.pdbx_strand_id
1 'polypeptide(L)'
;MRAPTMVIKLLFNMKPSAQRAQLNLSPLLLPGRHAMNSALMLGNVGAMGYYFLDPSFVAGMSMLRTATALSTIMGVTLTAAIGGADMPVVITNLNSYSGWALCAEGFMLNNNLMTIVGALIGSSGAILSYIMCKAMNRSLPNVILGSYGTSSTAGGKPMEITGTHTEVNVDNTVEMITNAKNIIITPGSGLGVAKAQYPVAEMVSLLNIKGKNVRFGIHPVAGRMPGQLNILLAEAGVPYDVVLEMDEINDDFKETDLELVIGANDTVNSAAEEDPNSIIAGMHVLKVWLSQQVIVMKRSMAVGYAAVDNPIFYKPNAAMLLGDAKETCDSLLSKIK
;
A
#
# COMPACT_ATOMS: atom_id res chain seq x y z
N MET A 1 -19.59 -18.67 1.37
CA MET A 1 -18.88 -17.40 1.11
C MET A 1 -17.55 -17.21 1.85
N ARG A 2 -17.07 -18.15 2.67
CA ARG A 2 -15.75 -18.07 3.35
C ARG A 2 -14.56 -18.57 2.53
N ALA A 3 -14.77 -19.30 1.44
CA ALA A 3 -13.71 -19.93 0.67
C ALA A 3 -12.75 -18.95 -0.05
N PRO A 4 -13.20 -17.90 -0.75
CA PRO A 4 -12.29 -16.97 -1.42
C PRO A 4 -11.41 -16.19 -0.44
N THR A 5 -11.98 -15.79 0.70
CA THR A 5 -11.24 -15.08 1.76
C THR A 5 -10.21 -15.99 2.44
N MET A 6 -10.48 -17.29 2.50
CA MET A 6 -9.57 -18.28 3.08
C MET A 6 -8.39 -18.60 2.17
N VAL A 7 -8.62 -18.70 0.85
CA VAL A 7 -7.54 -18.87 -0.14
C VAL A 7 -6.63 -17.64 -0.19
N ILE A 8 -7.19 -16.45 -0.17
CA ILE A 8 -6.43 -15.20 -0.11
C ILE A 8 -5.67 -15.10 1.22
N LYS A 9 -6.29 -15.42 2.36
CA LYS A 9 -5.57 -15.48 3.65
C LYS A 9 -4.47 -16.54 3.68
N LEU A 10 -4.64 -17.68 3.02
CA LEU A 10 -3.59 -18.71 2.89
C LEU A 10 -2.41 -18.22 2.05
N LEU A 11 -2.67 -17.52 0.95
CA LEU A 11 -1.62 -16.91 0.11
C LEU A 11 -0.87 -15.78 0.83
N PHE A 12 -1.54 -15.02 1.71
CA PHE A 12 -0.92 -13.93 2.47
C PHE A 12 -0.35 -14.35 3.84
N ASN A 13 -0.71 -15.50 4.39
CA ASN A 13 -0.16 -16.04 5.64
C ASN A 13 1.10 -16.90 5.46
N MET A 14 1.65 -16.97 4.25
CA MET A 14 2.96 -17.61 4.04
C MET A 14 4.03 -16.82 4.79
N LYS A 15 4.80 -17.53 5.61
CA LYS A 15 5.86 -16.96 6.47
C LYS A 15 6.80 -16.03 5.68
N PRO A 16 7.41 -15.02 6.32
CA PRO A 16 8.36 -14.08 5.68
C PRO A 16 9.53 -14.74 4.97
N SER A 17 9.87 -15.99 5.30
CA SER A 17 10.87 -16.79 4.60
C SER A 17 10.43 -17.25 3.20
N ALA A 18 9.14 -17.33 2.93
CA ALA A 18 8.59 -17.63 1.60
C ALA A 18 8.41 -16.35 0.74
N GLN A 19 8.38 -15.18 1.36
CA GLN A 19 8.44 -13.90 0.64
C GLN A 19 9.81 -13.62 0.00
N ARG A 20 10.85 -14.38 0.35
CA ARG A 20 12.15 -14.29 -0.35
C ARG A 20 12.18 -15.02 -1.68
N ALA A 21 11.30 -15.95 -1.93
CA ALA A 21 10.93 -16.35 -3.26
C ALA A 21 9.90 -15.29 -3.74
N GLN A 22 10.37 -14.11 -4.07
CA GLN A 22 9.62 -13.20 -4.93
C GLN A 22 9.41 -13.97 -6.23
N LEU A 23 8.31 -14.71 -6.26
CA LEU A 23 7.64 -14.95 -7.49
C LEU A 23 7.34 -13.56 -8.03
N ASN A 24 8.13 -13.11 -9.00
CA ASN A 24 7.78 -12.03 -9.92
C ASN A 24 6.54 -12.52 -10.66
N LEU A 25 5.42 -12.52 -9.97
CA LEU A 25 4.11 -12.79 -10.56
C LEU A 25 3.72 -11.52 -11.30
N SER A 26 4.30 -11.38 -12.49
CA SER A 26 3.71 -10.51 -13.49
C SER A 26 2.23 -10.87 -13.59
N PRO A 27 1.33 -9.89 -13.70
CA PRO A 27 -0.10 -10.16 -13.77
C PRO A 27 -0.38 -11.16 -14.90
N LEU A 28 -1.09 -12.24 -14.57
CA LEU A 28 -1.44 -13.29 -15.54
C LEU A 28 -2.60 -12.83 -16.40
N LEU A 29 -2.26 -12.25 -17.54
CA LEU A 29 -3.24 -11.71 -18.50
C LEU A 29 -3.68 -12.82 -19.45
N LEU A 30 -4.69 -13.61 -19.07
CA LEU A 30 -5.26 -14.63 -19.93
C LEU A 30 -6.00 -14.00 -21.13
N PRO A 31 -5.82 -14.50 -22.36
CA PRO A 31 -6.58 -14.02 -23.51
C PRO A 31 -8.08 -14.31 -23.29
N GLY A 32 -8.93 -13.32 -23.58
CA GLY A 32 -10.39 -13.45 -23.39
C GLY A 32 -10.86 -13.41 -21.94
N ARG A 33 -10.02 -13.03 -20.97
CA ARG A 33 -10.32 -12.99 -19.52
C ARG A 33 -11.61 -12.24 -19.18
N HIS A 34 -11.90 -11.14 -19.87
CA HIS A 34 -13.11 -10.34 -19.62
C HIS A 34 -14.37 -11.10 -20.03
N ALA A 35 -14.35 -11.78 -21.18
CA ALA A 35 -15.46 -12.63 -21.63
C ALA A 35 -15.66 -13.81 -20.65
N MET A 36 -14.56 -14.44 -20.21
CA MET A 36 -14.60 -15.52 -19.22
C MET A 36 -15.18 -15.04 -17.88
N ASN A 37 -14.70 -13.93 -17.34
CA ASN A 37 -15.20 -13.38 -16.10
C ASN A 37 -16.67 -12.93 -16.20
N SER A 38 -17.07 -12.36 -17.33
CA SER A 38 -18.47 -12.03 -17.60
C SER A 38 -19.36 -13.28 -17.67
N ALA A 39 -18.90 -14.35 -18.32
CA ALA A 39 -19.62 -15.61 -18.37
C ALA A 39 -19.76 -16.26 -16.97
N LEU A 40 -18.71 -16.23 -16.13
CA LEU A 40 -18.75 -16.69 -14.76
C LEU A 40 -19.73 -15.87 -13.90
N MET A 41 -19.75 -14.55 -14.09
CA MET A 41 -20.70 -13.66 -13.39
C MET A 41 -22.14 -13.94 -13.82
N LEU A 42 -22.40 -14.04 -15.13
CA LEU A 42 -23.73 -14.39 -15.64
C LEU A 42 -24.19 -15.76 -15.20
N GLY A 43 -23.26 -16.74 -15.11
CA GLY A 43 -23.53 -18.05 -14.54
C GLY A 43 -23.98 -18.01 -13.08
N ASN A 44 -23.35 -17.17 -12.26
CA ASN A 44 -23.75 -16.97 -10.86
C ASN A 44 -25.14 -16.32 -10.75
N VAL A 45 -25.40 -15.29 -11.56
CA VAL A 45 -26.73 -14.64 -11.62
C VAL A 45 -27.80 -15.61 -12.10
N GLY A 46 -27.49 -16.42 -13.13
CA GLY A 46 -28.39 -17.46 -13.64
C GLY A 46 -28.71 -18.55 -12.60
N ALA A 47 -27.68 -19.01 -11.84
CA ALA A 47 -27.88 -19.97 -10.75
C ALA A 47 -28.80 -19.40 -9.66
N MET A 48 -28.61 -18.14 -9.30
CA MET A 48 -29.48 -17.46 -8.32
C MET A 48 -30.90 -17.30 -8.87
N GLY A 49 -31.06 -16.88 -10.13
CA GLY A 49 -32.36 -16.77 -10.77
C GLY A 49 -33.11 -18.10 -10.85
N TYR A 50 -32.43 -19.20 -11.16
CA TYR A 50 -33.04 -20.53 -11.16
C TYR A 50 -33.55 -20.93 -9.78
N TYR A 51 -32.82 -20.62 -8.70
CA TYR A 51 -33.27 -20.90 -7.33
C TYR A 51 -34.56 -20.14 -6.96
N PHE A 52 -34.76 -18.93 -7.48
CA PHE A 52 -36.02 -18.21 -7.28
C PHE A 52 -37.21 -18.84 -8.03
N LEU A 53 -36.97 -19.54 -9.12
CA LEU A 53 -38.02 -20.23 -9.89
C LEU A 53 -38.38 -21.60 -9.30
N ASP A 54 -37.39 -22.31 -8.73
CA ASP A 54 -37.59 -23.61 -8.09
C ASP A 54 -36.91 -23.63 -6.70
N PRO A 55 -37.63 -23.22 -5.62
CA PRO A 55 -37.08 -23.15 -4.27
C PRO A 55 -36.97 -24.50 -3.55
N SER A 56 -36.94 -25.61 -4.29
CA SER A 56 -36.78 -26.94 -3.70
C SER A 56 -35.42 -27.10 -3.01
N PHE A 57 -35.37 -27.94 -1.96
CA PHE A 57 -34.12 -28.18 -1.22
C PHE A 57 -33.01 -28.73 -2.13
N VAL A 58 -33.32 -29.61 -3.07
CA VAL A 58 -32.37 -30.22 -4.00
C VAL A 58 -31.84 -29.19 -4.98
N ALA A 59 -32.71 -28.34 -5.55
CA ALA A 59 -32.33 -27.23 -6.41
C ALA A 59 -31.45 -26.23 -5.64
N GLY A 60 -31.85 -25.84 -4.43
CA GLY A 60 -31.09 -24.94 -3.59
C GLY A 60 -29.68 -25.44 -3.28
N MET A 61 -29.52 -26.74 -2.95
CA MET A 61 -28.23 -27.32 -2.65
C MET A 61 -27.34 -27.42 -3.91
N SER A 62 -27.91 -27.77 -5.06
CA SER A 62 -27.18 -27.81 -6.33
C SER A 62 -26.73 -26.42 -6.79
N MET A 63 -27.61 -25.41 -6.67
CA MET A 63 -27.29 -24.03 -7.01
C MET A 63 -26.23 -23.43 -6.08
N LEU A 64 -26.28 -23.72 -4.78
CA LEU A 64 -25.27 -23.29 -3.83
C LEU A 64 -23.89 -23.83 -4.19
N ARG A 65 -23.79 -25.14 -4.52
CA ARG A 65 -22.53 -25.75 -4.96
C ARG A 65 -22.01 -25.12 -6.25
N THR A 66 -22.87 -24.92 -7.24
CA THR A 66 -22.53 -24.32 -8.53
C THR A 66 -22.06 -22.88 -8.34
N ALA A 67 -22.81 -22.05 -7.60
CA ALA A 67 -22.42 -20.67 -7.33
C ALA A 67 -21.09 -20.59 -6.54
N THR A 68 -20.87 -21.49 -5.57
CA THR A 68 -19.59 -21.54 -4.85
C THR A 68 -18.43 -21.87 -5.78
N ALA A 69 -18.57 -22.86 -6.67
CA ALA A 69 -17.53 -23.22 -7.62
C ALA A 69 -17.23 -22.08 -8.61
N LEU A 70 -18.25 -21.49 -9.22
CA LEU A 70 -18.11 -20.37 -10.15
C LEU A 70 -17.49 -19.13 -9.49
N SER A 71 -17.91 -18.79 -8.28
CA SER A 71 -17.36 -17.66 -7.53
C SER A 71 -15.91 -17.89 -7.12
N THR A 72 -15.52 -19.13 -6.79
CA THR A 72 -14.14 -19.47 -6.47
C THR A 72 -13.24 -19.28 -7.69
N ILE A 73 -13.65 -19.81 -8.84
CA ILE A 73 -12.91 -19.67 -10.11
C ILE A 73 -12.80 -18.17 -10.47
N MET A 74 -13.91 -17.44 -10.41
CA MET A 74 -13.91 -16.01 -10.71
C MET A 74 -13.00 -15.21 -9.76
N GLY A 75 -12.97 -15.53 -8.47
CA GLY A 75 -12.07 -14.91 -7.50
C GLY A 75 -10.60 -15.11 -7.85
N VAL A 76 -10.22 -16.32 -8.26
CA VAL A 76 -8.84 -16.62 -8.69
C VAL A 76 -8.48 -15.88 -9.97
N THR A 77 -9.35 -15.90 -10.99
CA THR A 77 -9.06 -15.27 -12.30
C THR A 77 -9.00 -13.75 -12.21
N LEU A 78 -9.84 -13.12 -11.39
CA LEU A 78 -9.78 -11.67 -11.15
C LEU A 78 -8.49 -11.29 -10.40
N THR A 79 -8.16 -12.01 -9.31
CA THR A 79 -7.00 -11.67 -8.48
C THR A 79 -5.67 -11.90 -9.21
N ALA A 80 -5.57 -12.95 -10.02
CA ALA A 80 -4.36 -13.27 -10.79
C ALA A 80 -4.04 -12.23 -11.87
N ALA A 81 -5.03 -11.45 -12.30
CA ALA A 81 -4.86 -10.41 -13.32
C ALA A 81 -4.40 -9.06 -12.76
N ILE A 82 -4.28 -8.92 -11.43
CA ILE A 82 -3.98 -7.65 -10.77
C ILE A 82 -2.47 -7.52 -10.56
N GLY A 83 -1.93 -6.35 -10.90
CA GLY A 83 -0.52 -6.03 -10.69
C GLY A 83 -0.20 -5.72 -9.23
N GLY A 84 1.08 -5.89 -8.83
CA GLY A 84 1.54 -5.64 -7.47
C GLY A 84 1.32 -4.20 -7.00
N ALA A 85 1.44 -3.22 -7.89
CA ALA A 85 1.20 -1.80 -7.60
C ALA A 85 -0.25 -1.53 -7.15
N ASP A 86 -1.23 -2.24 -7.70
CA ASP A 86 -2.65 -2.05 -7.39
C ASP A 86 -3.11 -2.88 -6.19
N MET A 87 -2.25 -3.73 -5.63
CA MET A 87 -2.58 -4.66 -4.54
C MET A 87 -3.16 -3.99 -3.28
N PRO A 88 -2.65 -2.83 -2.81
CA PRO A 88 -3.24 -2.15 -1.65
C PRO A 88 -4.72 -1.78 -1.86
N VAL A 89 -5.06 -1.27 -3.05
CA VAL A 89 -6.46 -0.94 -3.41
C VAL A 89 -7.33 -2.18 -3.44
N VAL A 90 -6.82 -3.28 -3.99
CA VAL A 90 -7.54 -4.56 -4.07
C VAL A 90 -7.85 -5.10 -2.69
N ILE A 91 -6.92 -5.04 -1.75
CA ILE A 91 -7.13 -5.49 -0.36
C ILE A 91 -8.27 -4.70 0.29
N THR A 92 -8.29 -3.38 0.14
CA THR A 92 -9.35 -2.51 0.69
C THR A 92 -10.71 -2.81 0.04
N ASN A 93 -10.73 -3.02 -1.27
CA ASN A 93 -11.94 -3.36 -2.01
C ASN A 93 -12.49 -4.74 -1.60
N LEU A 94 -11.63 -5.74 -1.39
CA LEU A 94 -12.05 -7.05 -0.88
C LEU A 94 -12.60 -6.97 0.54
N ASN A 95 -12.07 -6.08 1.38
CA ASN A 95 -12.63 -5.81 2.70
C ASN A 95 -14.03 -5.20 2.60
N SER A 96 -14.25 -4.29 1.64
CA SER A 96 -15.58 -3.73 1.34
C SER A 96 -16.56 -4.83 0.94
N TYR A 97 -16.19 -5.73 0.03
CA TYR A 97 -17.06 -6.86 -0.36
C TYR A 97 -17.38 -7.78 0.81
N SER A 98 -16.40 -8.04 1.68
CA SER A 98 -16.60 -8.85 2.89
C SER A 98 -17.55 -8.16 3.87
N GLY A 99 -17.48 -6.83 3.98
CA GLY A 99 -18.40 -6.02 4.79
C GLY A 99 -19.84 -6.12 4.29
N TRP A 100 -20.06 -5.92 2.99
CA TRP A 100 -21.40 -6.07 2.39
C TRP A 100 -21.95 -7.49 2.51
N ALA A 101 -21.09 -8.51 2.39
CA ALA A 101 -21.49 -9.90 2.60
C ALA A 101 -21.93 -10.14 4.07
N LEU A 102 -21.20 -9.57 5.04
CA LEU A 102 -21.56 -9.63 6.46
C LEU A 102 -22.88 -8.91 6.74
N CYS A 103 -23.14 -7.78 6.07
CA CYS A 103 -24.40 -7.06 6.16
C CYS A 103 -25.58 -7.92 5.68
N ALA A 104 -25.41 -8.57 4.52
CA ALA A 104 -26.44 -9.49 3.98
C ALA A 104 -26.68 -10.69 4.91
N GLU A 105 -25.61 -11.27 5.49
CA GLU A 105 -25.71 -12.36 6.46
C GLU A 105 -26.44 -11.89 7.73
N GLY A 106 -26.21 -10.65 8.17
CA GLY A 106 -26.91 -10.03 9.29
C GLY A 106 -28.43 -9.93 9.08
N PHE A 107 -28.87 -9.58 7.87
CA PHE A 107 -30.29 -9.60 7.51
C PHE A 107 -30.85 -11.02 7.55
N MET A 108 -30.16 -12.01 7.02
CA MET A 108 -30.60 -13.41 7.00
C MET A 108 -30.73 -13.99 8.41
N LEU A 109 -29.84 -13.62 9.32
CA LEU A 109 -29.83 -14.11 10.71
C LEU A 109 -30.61 -13.22 11.67
N ASN A 110 -31.27 -12.17 11.17
CA ASN A 110 -31.96 -11.16 11.98
C ASN A 110 -31.08 -10.60 13.10
N ASN A 111 -29.80 -10.34 12.79
CA ASN A 111 -28.80 -9.85 13.72
C ASN A 111 -28.41 -8.40 13.36
N ASN A 112 -28.99 -7.44 14.08
CA ASN A 112 -28.76 -6.02 13.82
C ASN A 112 -27.28 -5.59 13.97
N LEU A 113 -26.53 -6.21 14.88
CA LEU A 113 -25.12 -5.89 15.06
C LEU A 113 -24.31 -6.25 13.79
N MET A 114 -24.52 -7.45 13.24
CA MET A 114 -23.85 -7.87 12.01
C MET A 114 -24.23 -6.97 10.82
N THR A 115 -25.49 -6.59 10.73
CA THR A 115 -26.00 -5.69 9.68
C THR A 115 -25.33 -4.32 9.76
N ILE A 116 -25.30 -3.69 10.95
CA ILE A 116 -24.69 -2.36 11.14
C ILE A 116 -23.18 -2.40 10.90
N VAL A 117 -22.48 -3.33 11.53
CA VAL A 117 -21.03 -3.46 11.39
C VAL A 117 -20.64 -3.80 9.94
N GLY A 118 -21.41 -4.69 9.29
CA GLY A 118 -21.20 -5.05 7.89
C GLY A 118 -21.38 -3.85 6.96
N ALA A 119 -22.43 -3.04 7.16
CA ALA A 119 -22.66 -1.83 6.38
C ALA A 119 -21.56 -0.79 6.58
N LEU A 120 -21.08 -0.59 7.81
CA LEU A 120 -19.97 0.32 8.12
C LEU A 120 -18.66 -0.14 7.44
N ILE A 121 -18.30 -1.42 7.56
CA ILE A 121 -17.10 -1.98 6.93
C ILE A 121 -17.21 -1.90 5.40
N GLY A 122 -18.37 -2.23 4.85
CA GLY A 122 -18.61 -2.18 3.41
C GLY A 122 -18.49 -0.78 2.85
N SER A 123 -19.14 0.19 3.47
CA SER A 123 -19.13 1.59 3.02
C SER A 123 -17.74 2.23 3.19
N SER A 124 -17.10 2.06 4.34
CA SER A 124 -15.77 2.62 4.59
C SER A 124 -14.72 2.02 3.64
N GLY A 125 -14.76 0.70 3.41
CA GLY A 125 -13.85 0.04 2.47
C GLY A 125 -14.03 0.55 1.02
N ALA A 126 -15.26 0.81 0.59
CA ALA A 126 -15.52 1.38 -0.75
C ALA A 126 -14.97 2.81 -0.88
N ILE A 127 -15.20 3.66 0.12
CA ILE A 127 -14.71 5.04 0.16
C ILE A 127 -13.17 5.05 0.17
N LEU A 128 -12.55 4.23 1.03
CA LEU A 128 -11.09 4.11 1.11
C LEU A 128 -10.48 3.63 -0.21
N SER A 129 -11.09 2.63 -0.87
CA SER A 129 -10.64 2.16 -2.19
C SER A 129 -10.69 3.27 -3.25
N TYR A 130 -11.74 4.08 -3.23
CA TYR A 130 -11.88 5.22 -4.14
C TYR A 130 -10.80 6.28 -3.89
N ILE A 131 -10.56 6.66 -2.63
CA ILE A 131 -9.51 7.63 -2.25
C ILE A 131 -8.13 7.13 -2.68
N MET A 132 -7.84 5.83 -2.43
CA MET A 132 -6.56 5.24 -2.85
C MET A 132 -6.38 5.24 -4.37
N CYS A 133 -7.43 4.91 -5.12
CA CYS A 133 -7.39 4.97 -6.58
C CYS A 133 -7.09 6.40 -7.07
N LYS A 134 -7.73 7.40 -6.46
CA LYS A 134 -7.50 8.81 -6.79
C LYS A 134 -6.04 9.21 -6.49
N ALA A 135 -5.50 8.83 -5.33
CA ALA A 135 -4.12 9.11 -4.95
C ALA A 135 -3.09 8.44 -5.89
N MET A 136 -3.43 7.27 -6.42
CA MET A 136 -2.59 6.55 -7.39
C MET A 136 -2.81 6.99 -8.84
N ASN A 137 -3.67 7.99 -9.08
CA ASN A 137 -4.09 8.42 -10.41
C ASN A 137 -4.61 7.27 -11.29
N ARG A 138 -5.40 6.37 -10.68
CA ARG A 138 -5.99 5.21 -11.33
C ARG A 138 -7.50 5.18 -11.17
N SER A 139 -8.22 4.70 -12.17
CA SER A 139 -9.66 4.49 -12.02
C SER A 139 -9.97 3.18 -11.30
N LEU A 140 -10.92 3.20 -10.36
CA LEU A 140 -11.34 2.02 -9.62
C LEU A 140 -11.78 0.85 -10.52
N PRO A 141 -12.55 1.07 -11.63
CA PRO A 141 -12.87 -0.01 -12.56
C PRO A 141 -11.63 -0.66 -13.19
N ASN A 142 -10.61 0.11 -13.54
CA ASN A 142 -9.38 -0.41 -14.12
C ASN A 142 -8.62 -1.30 -13.14
N VAL A 143 -8.61 -0.95 -11.86
CA VAL A 143 -7.98 -1.75 -10.81
C VAL A 143 -8.73 -3.06 -10.59
N ILE A 144 -10.08 -3.00 -10.48
CA ILE A 144 -10.93 -4.18 -10.23
C ILE A 144 -10.88 -5.17 -11.40
N LEU A 145 -10.92 -4.65 -12.63
CA LEU A 145 -10.92 -5.49 -13.85
C LEU A 145 -9.52 -5.92 -14.29
N GLY A 146 -8.48 -5.50 -13.58
CA GLY A 146 -7.08 -5.82 -13.89
C GLY A 146 -6.63 -5.19 -15.21
N SER A 147 -6.10 -3.98 -15.18
CA SER A 147 -5.47 -3.29 -16.32
C SER A 147 -6.34 -3.23 -17.59
N TYR A 148 -7.60 -2.87 -17.46
CA TYR A 148 -8.44 -2.56 -18.62
C TYR A 148 -7.98 -1.21 -19.19
N GLY A 149 -7.31 -1.26 -20.34
CA GLY A 149 -6.90 -0.06 -21.08
C GLY A 149 -5.63 0.64 -20.58
N THR A 150 -4.89 0.10 -19.63
CA THR A 150 -3.51 0.50 -19.39
C THR A 150 -2.56 -0.34 -20.26
N SER A 151 -2.60 -0.17 -21.57
CA SER A 151 -1.36 -0.20 -22.33
C SER A 151 -0.53 0.96 -21.77
N SER A 152 0.66 0.70 -21.24
CA SER A 152 1.70 1.72 -21.10
C SER A 152 1.69 2.51 -22.40
N THR A 153 1.31 3.79 -22.34
CA THR A 153 1.04 4.62 -23.52
C THR A 153 2.30 4.87 -24.36
N ALA A 154 3.44 4.47 -23.81
CA ALA A 154 4.72 4.43 -24.47
C ALA A 154 5.19 2.97 -24.43
N GLY A 155 5.22 2.28 -25.57
CA GLY A 155 5.75 0.92 -25.72
C GLY A 155 7.27 0.84 -25.56
N GLY A 156 7.86 1.65 -24.66
CA GLY A 156 9.26 1.72 -24.29
C GLY A 156 9.58 0.84 -23.08
N LYS A 157 10.84 0.42 -22.98
CA LYS A 157 11.35 -0.19 -21.74
C LYS A 157 11.44 0.87 -20.65
N PRO A 158 11.20 0.51 -19.36
CA PRO A 158 11.48 1.40 -18.24
C PRO A 158 12.92 1.92 -18.31
N MET A 159 13.14 3.12 -17.79
CA MET A 159 14.47 3.73 -17.75
C MET A 159 15.44 2.84 -16.96
N GLU A 160 16.57 2.50 -17.56
CA GLU A 160 17.61 1.72 -16.89
C GLU A 160 18.36 2.65 -15.91
N ILE A 161 18.27 2.33 -14.63
CA ILE A 161 18.92 3.13 -13.59
C ILE A 161 20.40 2.73 -13.53
N THR A 162 21.28 3.67 -13.89
CA THR A 162 22.72 3.51 -13.78
C THR A 162 23.25 4.42 -12.66
N GLY A 163 24.02 3.85 -11.73
CA GLY A 163 24.61 4.62 -10.64
C GLY A 163 25.06 3.74 -9.48
N THR A 164 25.82 4.32 -8.58
CA THR A 164 26.21 3.72 -7.30
C THR A 164 25.46 4.46 -6.18
N HIS A 165 24.89 3.72 -5.24
CA HIS A 165 24.28 4.32 -4.05
C HIS A 165 25.39 4.65 -3.03
N THR A 166 25.15 5.69 -2.24
CA THR A 166 26.02 6.07 -1.13
C THR A 166 25.47 5.47 0.15
N GLU A 167 26.28 4.66 0.85
CA GLU A 167 25.89 4.13 2.17
C GLU A 167 26.41 5.07 3.27
N VAL A 168 25.58 5.25 4.28
CA VAL A 168 25.92 5.99 5.51
C VAL A 168 25.74 5.10 6.73
N ASN A 169 26.51 5.37 7.77
CA ASN A 169 26.39 4.72 9.06
C ASN A 169 25.54 5.57 10.03
N VAL A 170 25.22 4.99 11.18
CA VAL A 170 24.40 5.65 12.21
C VAL A 170 25.07 6.94 12.71
N ASP A 171 26.41 6.97 12.86
CA ASP A 171 27.13 8.14 13.38
C ASP A 171 27.02 9.34 12.42
N ASN A 172 27.26 9.13 11.15
CA ASN A 172 27.11 10.18 10.14
C ASN A 172 25.66 10.67 10.06
N THR A 173 24.69 9.76 10.21
CA THR A 173 23.28 10.11 10.24
C THR A 173 22.95 10.99 11.44
N VAL A 174 23.47 10.69 12.64
CA VAL A 174 23.29 11.52 13.84
C VAL A 174 23.92 12.91 13.65
N GLU A 175 25.09 13.00 13.02
CA GLU A 175 25.71 14.27 12.69
C GLU A 175 24.82 15.12 11.76
N MET A 176 24.28 14.50 10.68
CA MET A 176 23.34 15.17 9.76
C MET A 176 22.07 15.65 10.48
N ILE A 177 21.48 14.80 11.33
CA ILE A 177 20.32 15.17 12.14
C ILE A 177 20.67 16.33 13.09
N THR A 178 21.85 16.32 13.67
CA THR A 178 22.28 17.36 14.62
C THR A 178 22.52 18.70 13.94
N ASN A 179 22.97 18.71 12.70
CA ASN A 179 23.24 19.93 11.93
C ASN A 179 21.98 20.52 11.27
N ALA A 180 20.97 19.69 10.94
CA ALA A 180 19.72 20.11 10.32
C ALA A 180 18.85 20.90 11.30
N LYS A 181 18.12 21.91 10.80
CA LYS A 181 17.11 22.68 11.54
C LYS A 181 15.68 22.23 11.16
N ASN A 182 15.41 22.12 9.87
CA ASN A 182 14.14 21.65 9.33
C ASN A 182 14.28 20.19 8.89
N ILE A 183 13.55 19.32 9.55
CA ILE A 183 13.58 17.88 9.28
C ILE A 183 12.18 17.42 8.92
N ILE A 184 12.06 16.68 7.82
CA ILE A 184 10.82 15.97 7.50
C ILE A 184 11.11 14.47 7.63
N ILE A 185 10.13 13.75 8.16
CA ILE A 185 10.17 12.29 8.26
C ILE A 185 9.05 11.73 7.39
N THR A 186 9.41 10.93 6.39
CA THR A 186 8.45 10.23 5.54
C THR A 186 8.37 8.75 5.92
N PRO A 187 7.36 8.37 6.72
CA PRO A 187 7.18 6.98 7.11
C PRO A 187 6.48 6.18 6.01
N GLY A 188 6.90 4.94 5.84
CA GLY A 188 6.25 3.97 4.98
C GLY A 188 5.75 2.74 5.72
N SER A 189 5.27 1.75 4.98
CA SER A 189 4.78 0.46 5.51
C SER A 189 5.83 -0.23 6.39
N GLY A 190 7.12 -0.07 6.06
CA GLY A 190 8.22 -0.68 6.78
C GLY A 190 8.35 -0.22 8.24
N LEU A 191 8.05 1.06 8.51
CA LEU A 191 8.02 1.59 9.88
C LEU A 191 6.98 0.86 10.73
N GLY A 192 5.75 0.71 10.22
CA GLY A 192 4.69 0.01 10.93
C GLY A 192 4.96 -1.48 11.13
N VAL A 193 5.56 -2.15 10.13
CA VAL A 193 5.93 -3.57 10.20
C VAL A 193 7.02 -3.81 11.25
N ALA A 194 8.02 -2.92 11.32
CA ALA A 194 9.11 -2.99 12.29
C ALA A 194 8.71 -2.50 13.69
N LYS A 195 7.53 -1.89 13.84
CA LYS A 195 7.07 -1.22 15.08
C LYS A 195 8.04 -0.13 15.56
N ALA A 196 8.58 0.63 14.60
CA ALA A 196 9.54 1.70 14.86
C ALA A 196 8.88 3.04 15.22
N GLN A 197 7.54 3.11 15.31
CA GLN A 197 6.82 4.36 15.63
C GLN A 197 7.20 4.92 17.01
N TYR A 198 7.45 4.07 18.00
CA TYR A 198 7.80 4.52 19.36
C TYR A 198 9.17 5.20 19.45
N PRO A 199 10.29 4.58 18.99
CA PRO A 199 11.58 5.27 19.00
C PRO A 199 11.60 6.51 18.10
N VAL A 200 10.84 6.53 17.00
CA VAL A 200 10.70 7.72 16.14
C VAL A 200 9.97 8.84 16.89
N ALA A 201 8.87 8.56 17.59
CA ALA A 201 8.14 9.54 18.38
C ALA A 201 9.01 10.14 19.49
N GLU A 202 9.79 9.32 20.21
CA GLU A 202 10.71 9.78 21.23
C GLU A 202 11.84 10.64 20.63
N MET A 203 12.39 10.24 19.49
CA MET A 203 13.39 11.01 18.77
C MET A 203 12.86 12.39 18.38
N VAL A 204 11.65 12.47 17.84
CA VAL A 204 11.00 13.74 17.46
C VAL A 204 10.81 14.63 18.67
N SER A 205 10.35 14.09 19.80
CA SER A 205 10.20 14.85 21.06
C SER A 205 11.52 15.45 21.51
N LEU A 206 12.61 14.68 21.47
CA LEU A 206 13.94 15.17 21.84
C LEU A 206 14.46 16.26 20.88
N LEU A 207 14.25 16.08 19.57
CA LEU A 207 14.67 17.05 18.58
C LEU A 207 13.89 18.36 18.70
N ASN A 208 12.59 18.30 18.99
CA ASN A 208 11.77 19.49 19.26
C ASN A 208 12.26 20.23 20.52
N ILE A 209 12.62 19.53 21.59
CA ILE A 209 13.22 20.13 22.81
C ILE A 209 14.55 20.84 22.47
N LYS A 210 15.34 20.27 21.54
CA LYS A 210 16.58 20.87 21.04
C LYS A 210 16.34 22.04 20.04
N GLY A 211 15.09 22.45 19.85
CA GLY A 211 14.71 23.61 19.00
C GLY A 211 14.72 23.32 17.51
N LYS A 212 14.61 22.07 17.10
CA LYS A 212 14.48 21.67 15.69
C LYS A 212 13.02 21.61 15.28
N ASN A 213 12.73 21.95 14.02
CA ASN A 213 11.42 21.83 13.44
C ASN A 213 11.28 20.46 12.75
N VAL A 214 10.58 19.53 13.40
CA VAL A 214 10.40 18.17 12.86
C VAL A 214 8.95 17.94 12.50
N ARG A 215 8.69 17.55 11.26
CA ARG A 215 7.35 17.28 10.73
C ARG A 215 7.32 15.91 10.06
N PHE A 216 6.12 15.38 9.87
CA PHE A 216 5.90 14.13 9.13
C PHE A 216 5.17 14.42 7.83
N GLY A 217 5.61 13.76 6.75
CA GLY A 217 4.94 13.76 5.46
C GLY A 217 4.28 12.39 5.19
N ILE A 218 2.95 12.34 5.20
CA ILE A 218 2.22 11.10 5.03
C ILE A 218 1.65 11.00 3.62
N HIS A 219 1.97 9.91 2.95
CA HIS A 219 1.38 9.59 1.66
C HIS A 219 0.02 8.89 1.85
N PRO A 220 -1.03 9.23 1.06
CA PRO A 220 -2.38 8.65 1.21
C PRO A 220 -2.44 7.12 1.10
N VAL A 221 -1.52 6.50 0.34
CA VAL A 221 -1.44 5.03 0.21
C VAL A 221 -0.32 4.40 1.05
N ALA A 222 0.32 5.18 1.93
CA ALA A 222 1.34 4.64 2.82
C ALA A 222 0.72 3.70 3.86
N GLY A 223 1.26 2.49 3.96
CA GLY A 223 0.70 1.47 4.84
C GLY A 223 -0.13 0.43 4.10
N ARG A 224 -1.03 -0.24 4.82
CA ARG A 224 -1.97 -1.24 4.29
C ARG A 224 -3.35 -0.67 3.99
N MET A 225 -3.65 0.47 4.56
CA MET A 225 -4.90 1.23 4.36
C MET A 225 -4.63 2.72 4.60
N PRO A 226 -5.39 3.63 3.97
CA PRO A 226 -5.28 5.07 4.23
C PRO A 226 -5.42 5.39 5.72
N GLY A 227 -4.59 6.32 6.19
CA GLY A 227 -4.60 6.74 7.59
C GLY A 227 -3.92 5.79 8.59
N GLN A 228 -3.43 4.62 8.16
CA GLN A 228 -2.79 3.66 9.07
C GLN A 228 -1.58 4.28 9.78
N LEU A 229 -0.74 5.03 9.08
CA LEU A 229 0.43 5.65 9.67
C LEU A 229 0.07 6.79 10.62
N ASN A 230 -0.98 7.54 10.33
CA ASN A 230 -1.51 8.58 11.21
C ASN A 230 -1.93 7.96 12.56
N ILE A 231 -2.63 6.81 12.52
CA ILE A 231 -3.03 6.08 13.74
C ILE A 231 -1.81 5.58 14.51
N LEU A 232 -0.81 4.99 13.84
CA LEU A 232 0.40 4.48 14.50
C LEU A 232 1.22 5.61 15.15
N LEU A 233 1.32 6.77 14.52
CA LEU A 233 1.99 7.95 15.07
C LEU A 233 1.21 8.52 16.26
N ALA A 234 -0.11 8.60 16.16
CA ALA A 234 -0.98 9.03 17.27
C ALA A 234 -0.88 8.06 18.47
N GLU A 235 -0.87 6.74 18.22
CA GLU A 235 -0.65 5.72 19.25
C GLU A 235 0.70 5.89 19.95
N ALA A 236 1.73 6.31 19.21
CA ALA A 236 3.06 6.60 19.76
C ALA A 236 3.15 7.97 20.46
N GLY A 237 2.08 8.76 20.48
CA GLY A 237 2.02 10.06 21.14
C GLY A 237 2.54 11.23 20.34
N VAL A 238 2.66 11.10 19.00
CA VAL A 238 3.03 12.22 18.13
C VAL A 238 1.85 13.17 17.99
N PRO A 239 2.03 14.49 18.22
CA PRO A 239 0.99 15.49 18.03
C PRO A 239 0.49 15.54 16.57
N TYR A 240 -0.81 15.80 16.38
CA TYR A 240 -1.41 15.84 15.05
C TYR A 240 -0.95 17.03 14.19
N ASP A 241 -0.58 18.12 14.81
CA ASP A 241 -0.16 19.37 14.16
C ASP A 241 1.17 19.24 13.39
N VAL A 242 1.99 18.25 13.72
CA VAL A 242 3.25 17.95 13.02
C VAL A 242 3.11 16.85 11.97
N VAL A 243 1.92 16.26 11.83
CA VAL A 243 1.65 15.18 10.88
C VAL A 243 0.84 15.74 9.71
N LEU A 244 1.52 16.01 8.61
CA LEU A 244 0.97 16.67 7.43
C LEU A 244 0.73 15.66 6.30
N GLU A 245 -0.30 15.93 5.51
CA GLU A 245 -0.60 15.14 4.32
C GLU A 245 0.29 15.56 3.14
N MET A 246 0.39 14.68 2.14
CA MET A 246 1.24 14.88 0.97
C MET A 246 0.99 16.22 0.26
N ASP A 247 -0.27 16.62 0.09
CA ASP A 247 -0.64 17.83 -0.62
C ASP A 247 -0.26 19.10 0.17
N GLU A 248 -0.12 19.00 1.48
CA GLU A 248 0.28 20.11 2.36
C GLU A 248 1.80 20.28 2.43
N ILE A 249 2.55 19.16 2.38
CA ILE A 249 3.99 19.17 2.67
C ILE A 249 4.87 19.13 1.42
N ASN A 250 4.34 18.78 0.25
CA ASN A 250 5.14 18.57 -0.96
C ASN A 250 5.95 19.80 -1.41
N ASP A 251 5.43 20.98 -1.17
CA ASP A 251 6.14 22.24 -1.53
C ASP A 251 7.27 22.58 -0.54
N ASP A 252 7.18 22.08 0.69
CA ASP A 252 8.12 22.38 1.78
C ASP A 252 9.43 21.57 1.68
N PHE A 253 9.48 20.51 0.87
CA PHE A 253 10.72 19.74 0.70
C PHE A 253 11.88 20.57 0.19
N LYS A 254 11.62 21.63 -0.60
CA LYS A 254 12.67 22.52 -1.11
C LYS A 254 13.40 23.30 -0.01
N GLU A 255 12.71 23.57 1.10
CA GLU A 255 13.22 24.31 2.26
C GLU A 255 13.66 23.38 3.40
N THR A 256 13.66 22.08 3.14
CA THR A 256 14.00 21.03 4.13
C THR A 256 15.48 20.74 4.07
N ASP A 257 16.17 20.83 5.22
CA ASP A 257 17.59 20.54 5.33
C ASP A 257 17.84 19.03 5.24
N LEU A 258 17.03 18.24 5.95
CA LEU A 258 17.16 16.80 6.04
C LEU A 258 15.83 16.08 5.93
N GLU A 259 15.77 15.11 5.05
CA GLU A 259 14.64 14.19 4.89
C GLU A 259 15.02 12.80 5.40
N LEU A 260 14.17 12.22 6.24
CA LEU A 260 14.33 10.85 6.75
C LEU A 260 13.21 9.95 6.21
N VAL A 261 13.51 9.18 5.18
CA VAL A 261 12.58 8.19 4.63
C VAL A 261 12.69 6.88 5.41
N ILE A 262 11.65 6.49 6.14
CA ILE A 262 11.69 5.30 7.00
C ILE A 262 10.75 4.22 6.48
N GLY A 263 11.30 3.21 5.80
CA GLY A 263 10.55 2.06 5.32
C GLY A 263 9.54 2.36 4.21
N ALA A 264 9.72 3.43 3.45
CA ALA A 264 8.99 3.76 2.23
C ALA A 264 9.81 3.38 0.98
N ASN A 265 9.14 3.12 -0.14
CA ASN A 265 9.76 2.85 -1.44
C ASN A 265 8.95 3.49 -2.58
N ASP A 266 7.77 2.94 -2.87
CA ASP A 266 6.98 3.36 -4.04
C ASP A 266 6.36 4.75 -3.86
N THR A 267 6.05 5.13 -2.63
CA THR A 267 5.44 6.43 -2.25
C THR A 267 6.39 7.62 -2.37
N VAL A 268 7.69 7.35 -2.49
CA VAL A 268 8.75 8.36 -2.67
C VAL A 268 9.52 8.17 -3.97
N ASN A 269 9.03 7.33 -4.89
CA ASN A 269 9.74 6.93 -6.09
C ASN A 269 9.66 8.00 -7.18
N SER A 270 10.78 8.63 -7.53
CA SER A 270 10.82 9.67 -8.56
C SER A 270 10.52 9.15 -9.98
N ALA A 271 10.61 7.84 -10.24
CA ALA A 271 10.22 7.26 -11.53
C ALA A 271 8.74 7.47 -11.85
N ALA A 272 7.89 7.79 -10.86
CA ALA A 272 6.49 8.15 -11.10
C ALA A 272 6.33 9.45 -11.91
N GLU A 273 7.27 10.39 -11.78
CA GLU A 273 7.29 11.66 -12.51
C GLU A 273 8.32 11.67 -13.67
N GLU A 274 9.47 11.01 -13.47
CA GLU A 274 10.61 11.08 -14.38
C GLU A 274 10.51 10.07 -15.54
N ASP A 275 9.83 8.92 -15.35
CA ASP A 275 9.74 7.86 -16.35
C ASP A 275 8.28 7.61 -16.80
N PRO A 276 7.88 8.11 -17.99
CA PRO A 276 6.54 7.87 -18.55
C PRO A 276 6.24 6.40 -18.83
N ASN A 277 7.27 5.55 -18.96
CA ASN A 277 7.14 4.12 -19.22
C ASN A 277 7.05 3.27 -17.95
N SER A 278 7.22 3.89 -16.78
CA SER A 278 7.10 3.21 -15.50
C SER A 278 5.66 2.76 -15.24
N ILE A 279 5.52 1.60 -14.58
CA ILE A 279 4.21 1.09 -14.12
C ILE A 279 3.52 2.06 -13.17
N ILE A 280 4.29 2.87 -12.43
CA ILE A 280 3.80 3.88 -11.48
C ILE A 280 3.72 5.29 -12.08
N ALA A 281 3.93 5.45 -13.39
CA ALA A 281 3.88 6.74 -14.05
C ALA A 281 2.58 7.50 -13.77
N GLY A 282 2.69 8.77 -13.42
CA GLY A 282 1.55 9.63 -13.05
C GLY A 282 0.98 9.42 -11.65
N MET A 283 1.56 8.53 -10.83
CA MET A 283 1.23 8.43 -9.43
C MET A 283 1.72 9.67 -8.69
N HIS A 284 0.88 10.25 -7.85
CA HIS A 284 1.32 11.32 -6.95
C HIS A 284 2.27 10.72 -5.91
N VAL A 285 3.40 11.39 -5.67
CA VAL A 285 4.45 10.92 -4.76
C VAL A 285 4.95 12.06 -3.89
N LEU A 286 5.53 11.73 -2.75
CA LEU A 286 6.25 12.67 -1.91
C LEU A 286 7.58 13.01 -2.57
N LYS A 287 7.81 14.30 -2.86
CA LYS A 287 8.96 14.79 -3.62
C LYS A 287 10.21 14.96 -2.76
N VAL A 288 10.54 13.92 -2.00
CA VAL A 288 11.63 13.93 -1.02
C VAL A 288 13.00 14.29 -1.62
N TRP A 289 13.21 14.03 -2.91
CA TRP A 289 14.47 14.37 -3.62
C TRP A 289 14.72 15.85 -3.80
N LEU A 290 13.75 16.70 -3.47
CA LEU A 290 13.91 18.16 -3.51
C LEU A 290 14.61 18.70 -2.25
N SER A 291 14.68 17.90 -1.17
CA SER A 291 15.38 18.26 0.07
C SER A 291 16.88 18.35 -0.15
N GLN A 292 17.57 19.13 0.69
CA GLN A 292 19.05 19.29 0.57
C GLN A 292 19.75 17.96 0.78
N GLN A 293 19.35 17.18 1.79
CA GLN A 293 19.87 15.85 2.10
C GLN A 293 18.74 14.87 2.34
N VAL A 294 18.86 13.66 1.79
CA VAL A 294 17.88 12.59 1.95
C VAL A 294 18.57 11.36 2.53
N ILE A 295 18.04 10.82 3.61
CA ILE A 295 18.48 9.54 4.18
C ILE A 295 17.35 8.53 4.05
N VAL A 296 17.62 7.45 3.32
CA VAL A 296 16.66 6.39 3.11
C VAL A 296 17.01 5.18 3.97
N MET A 297 16.13 4.88 4.93
CA MET A 297 16.29 3.75 5.83
C MET A 297 15.52 2.54 5.29
N LYS A 298 16.25 1.51 4.86
CA LYS A 298 15.70 0.24 4.33
C LYS A 298 16.52 -0.95 4.82
N ARG A 299 15.90 -2.13 4.85
CA ARG A 299 16.62 -3.37 5.17
C ARG A 299 17.51 -3.86 4.03
N SER A 300 17.18 -3.54 2.80
CA SER A 300 17.91 -3.96 1.59
C SER A 300 17.50 -3.09 0.40
N MET A 301 18.24 -3.17 -0.68
CA MET A 301 17.94 -2.49 -1.96
C MET A 301 16.76 -3.12 -2.73
N ALA A 302 16.09 -4.12 -2.18
CA ALA A 302 14.96 -4.77 -2.84
C ALA A 302 13.85 -3.78 -3.22
N VAL A 303 13.21 -4.01 -4.35
CA VAL A 303 12.09 -3.23 -4.87
C VAL A 303 10.86 -3.31 -3.94
N GLY A 304 9.93 -2.35 -4.07
CA GLY A 304 8.66 -2.31 -3.34
C GLY A 304 7.58 -3.20 -3.96
N TYR A 305 6.32 -2.90 -3.63
CA TYR A 305 5.16 -3.63 -4.16
C TYR A 305 4.98 -3.45 -5.67
N ALA A 306 5.35 -2.29 -6.20
CA ALA A 306 5.27 -2.01 -7.63
C ALA A 306 6.34 -2.77 -8.45
N ALA A 307 7.33 -3.39 -7.79
CA ALA A 307 8.46 -4.04 -8.43
C ALA A 307 9.23 -3.13 -9.41
N VAL A 308 9.30 -1.84 -9.07
CA VAL A 308 10.01 -0.80 -9.83
C VAL A 308 11.21 -0.32 -9.01
N ASP A 309 12.35 -0.19 -9.67
CA ASP A 309 13.52 0.40 -9.05
C ASP A 309 13.28 1.88 -8.73
N ASN A 310 13.96 2.39 -7.70
CA ASN A 310 13.78 3.77 -7.27
C ASN A 310 15.04 4.59 -7.56
N PRO A 311 14.98 5.56 -8.51
CA PRO A 311 16.10 6.40 -8.89
C PRO A 311 16.64 7.26 -7.74
N ILE A 312 15.83 7.54 -6.70
CA ILE A 312 16.25 8.35 -5.56
C ILE A 312 17.46 7.79 -4.87
N PHE A 313 17.60 6.45 -4.80
CA PHE A 313 18.73 5.80 -4.10
C PHE A 313 20.08 6.11 -4.72
N TYR A 314 20.10 6.59 -5.96
CA TYR A 314 21.30 6.88 -6.75
C TYR A 314 21.51 8.38 -6.95
N LYS A 315 20.64 9.24 -6.38
CA LYS A 315 20.80 10.70 -6.47
C LYS A 315 21.95 11.17 -5.57
N PRO A 316 22.66 12.23 -5.96
CA PRO A 316 23.86 12.71 -5.23
C PRO A 316 23.55 13.25 -3.83
N ASN A 317 22.30 13.70 -3.58
CA ASN A 317 21.84 14.19 -2.29
C ASN A 317 21.19 13.09 -1.43
N ALA A 318 21.17 11.83 -1.89
CA ALA A 318 20.59 10.72 -1.19
C ALA A 318 21.65 9.76 -0.65
N ALA A 319 21.41 9.26 0.55
CA ALA A 319 22.24 8.27 1.21
C ALA A 319 21.38 7.15 1.81
N MET A 320 21.91 5.93 1.76
CA MET A 320 21.22 4.73 2.24
C MET A 320 21.73 4.34 3.62
N LEU A 321 20.82 4.23 4.58
CA LEU A 321 21.08 3.66 5.90
C LEU A 321 20.44 2.28 5.95
N LEU A 322 21.23 1.24 5.70
CA LEU A 322 20.76 -0.14 5.60
C LEU A 322 20.66 -0.78 7.00
N GLY A 323 19.49 -1.33 7.32
CA GLY A 323 19.24 -2.00 8.59
C GLY A 323 17.75 -2.22 8.88
N ASP A 324 17.46 -2.92 9.97
CA ASP A 324 16.10 -3.01 10.49
C ASP A 324 15.66 -1.65 11.02
N ALA A 325 14.45 -1.20 10.64
CA ALA A 325 14.00 0.15 10.97
C ALA A 325 13.93 0.39 12.49
N LYS A 326 13.54 -0.61 13.28
CA LYS A 326 13.47 -0.45 14.74
C LYS A 326 14.85 -0.37 15.35
N GLU A 327 15.73 -1.33 15.05
CA GLU A 327 17.10 -1.36 15.59
C GLU A 327 17.89 -0.10 15.22
N THR A 328 17.71 0.37 13.97
CA THR A 328 18.36 1.58 13.50
C THR A 328 17.81 2.83 14.19
N CYS A 329 16.49 2.95 14.36
CA CYS A 329 15.88 4.07 15.09
C CYS A 329 16.26 4.06 16.57
N ASP A 330 16.31 2.89 17.22
CA ASP A 330 16.78 2.76 18.60
C ASP A 330 18.25 3.21 18.75
N SER A 331 19.09 2.85 17.79
CA SER A 331 20.50 3.26 17.75
C SER A 331 20.68 4.77 17.54
N LEU A 332 19.89 5.37 16.62
CA LEU A 332 19.86 6.81 16.41
C LEU A 332 19.41 7.54 17.68
N LEU A 333 18.32 7.09 18.29
CA LEU A 333 17.77 7.65 19.51
C LEU A 333 18.78 7.63 20.66
N SER A 334 19.49 6.51 20.84
CA SER A 334 20.50 6.37 21.92
C SER A 334 21.67 7.33 21.76
N LYS A 335 22.01 7.72 20.53
CA LYS A 335 23.12 8.65 20.22
C LYS A 335 22.68 10.11 20.17
N ILE A 336 21.39 10.38 19.96
CA ILE A 336 20.82 11.73 19.99
C ILE A 336 20.55 12.18 21.43
N LYS A 337 20.29 11.24 22.35
CA LYS A 337 20.15 11.51 23.80
C LYS A 337 21.42 12.12 24.37
#